data_e6cb0bfc3250a418d68fdac086f37c3f
#
_entry.id   e6cb0bfc3250a418d68fdac086f37c3f
#
_cell.length_a   1.000
_cell.length_b   1.000
_cell.length_c   1.000
_cell.angle_alpha   90.00
_cell.angle_beta   90.00
_cell.angle_gamma   90.00
#
_symmetry.space_group_name_H-M   'P 1'
#
loop_
_entity.id
_entity.type
_entity.pdbx_description
1 polymer ?
#
loop_
_entity_poly.entity_id
_entity_poly.type
_entity_poly.pdbx_seq_one_letter_code
_entity_poly.pdbx_strand_id
1 'polypeptide(L)'
;MGIYLNPGNIDFQQSLNSKIYVDKSMLIDYTNSLIYTEQKYICVSRPRRFGKSMAANMLSAYYDCKHDSRQMFKDLKISGSDSYEQHINKYNVIRINMQNFLNESHDINEMIRFIEEDLTDEIKEAYPDVKYPKRQTLIKILATVFSSTNIPFVIIIDEWDCVLRDSRINSDEQKKYLDFLCDLFKDQRYVALGYMTGILPIKKYGKHSAINVFYEYSMTDADPIAEFTGFTEQEVKDICEKYGKSFSEMKRWYDGYCVNGISIYNPKSVVESVIRGNFNNYWTSTETYEALKVYIEMNFDGLKDKVTQMISGEKVKINPGKFQNDMSDLHSADDVVTLLVHLGYLTFDNKEREAWIPNNEVLQEFINSIEDGGWENIMNAIKQSEELLKATLECNENRVAELIEQAHQDNTSILKYNDENSLSLHSRVALRSSSDCNP
;
A
#
# COMPACT_ATOMS: atom_id res chain seq x y z
N MET A 1 25.37 7.64 16.54
CA MET A 1 24.11 7.12 15.98
C MET A 1 23.15 8.27 16.00
N GLY A 2 22.79 8.78 14.83
CA GLY A 2 21.77 9.82 14.71
C GLY A 2 20.36 9.22 14.76
N ILE A 3 19.36 10.07 14.90
CA ILE A 3 17.95 9.68 14.79
C ILE A 3 17.58 9.51 13.30
N TYR A 4 18.05 10.44 12.48
CA TYR A 4 17.73 10.52 11.05
C TYR A 4 18.96 10.21 10.17
N LEU A 5 20.16 10.65 10.58
CA LEU A 5 21.40 10.39 9.87
C LEU A 5 22.08 9.13 10.42
N ASN A 6 22.25 8.13 9.56
CA ASN A 6 22.87 6.85 9.93
C ASN A 6 22.20 6.25 11.19
N PRO A 7 20.89 5.98 11.16
CA PRO A 7 20.12 5.58 12.34
C PRO A 7 20.46 4.17 12.85
N GLY A 8 21.30 3.45 12.11
CA GLY A 8 21.73 2.11 12.48
C GLY A 8 20.79 1.02 12.01
N ASN A 9 20.85 -0.12 12.69
CA ASN A 9 20.25 -1.36 12.20
C ASN A 9 19.27 -2.03 13.19
N ILE A 10 18.94 -1.35 14.31
CA ILE A 10 18.09 -1.90 15.37
C ILE A 10 16.68 -2.25 14.84
N ASP A 11 16.09 -1.37 14.03
CA ASP A 11 14.73 -1.59 13.50
C ASP A 11 14.67 -2.80 12.57
N PHE A 12 15.72 -3.02 11.78
CA PHE A 12 15.80 -4.21 10.94
C PHE A 12 16.06 -5.47 11.77
N GLN A 13 16.89 -5.37 12.82
CA GLN A 13 17.08 -6.48 13.76
C GLN A 13 15.77 -6.90 14.42
N GLN A 14 14.91 -5.96 14.81
CA GLN A 14 13.58 -6.28 15.34
C GLN A 14 12.73 -7.04 14.31
N SER A 15 12.81 -6.65 13.04
CA SER A 15 12.11 -7.33 11.96
C SER A 15 12.60 -8.79 11.81
N LEU A 16 13.92 -9.02 11.83
CA LEU A 16 14.52 -10.36 11.77
C LEU A 16 14.16 -11.24 12.98
N ASN A 17 14.01 -10.65 14.16
CA ASN A 17 13.62 -11.35 15.38
C ASN A 17 12.12 -11.70 15.43
N SER A 18 11.33 -11.26 14.47
CA SER A 18 9.89 -11.55 14.41
C SER A 18 9.64 -13.04 14.26
N LYS A 19 8.58 -13.56 14.88
CA LYS A 19 8.21 -15.00 14.82
C LYS A 19 8.04 -15.50 13.38
N ILE A 20 7.56 -14.64 12.50
CA ILE A 20 7.42 -14.89 11.07
C ILE A 20 8.12 -13.73 10.36
N TYR A 21 9.21 -14.02 9.71
CA TYR A 21 9.94 -13.12 8.84
C TYR A 21 10.03 -13.78 7.45
N VAL A 22 9.76 -13.00 6.41
CA VAL A 22 9.90 -13.41 5.01
C VAL A 22 11.00 -12.58 4.38
N ASP A 23 11.99 -13.26 3.81
CA ASP A 23 13.16 -12.62 3.23
C ASP A 23 12.84 -11.93 1.91
N LYS A 24 12.84 -10.60 1.93
CA LYS A 24 12.68 -9.70 0.78
C LYS A 24 13.99 -9.00 0.40
N SER A 25 15.13 -9.52 0.86
CA SER A 25 16.42 -8.84 0.70
C SER A 25 16.88 -8.69 -0.75
N MET A 26 16.29 -9.41 -1.71
CA MET A 26 16.57 -9.19 -3.14
C MET A 26 16.08 -7.83 -3.66
N LEU A 27 15.25 -7.09 -2.91
CA LEU A 27 15.00 -5.67 -3.17
C LEU A 27 16.31 -4.86 -3.15
N ILE A 28 17.26 -5.25 -2.30
CA ILE A 28 18.57 -4.61 -2.21
C ILE A 28 19.35 -4.80 -3.53
N ASP A 29 19.31 -5.99 -4.11
CA ASP A 29 19.98 -6.24 -5.40
C ASP A 29 19.42 -5.34 -6.50
N TYR A 30 18.09 -5.21 -6.54
CA TYR A 30 17.44 -4.27 -7.44
C TYR A 30 17.89 -2.83 -7.17
N THR A 31 17.85 -2.36 -5.93
CA THR A 31 18.25 -0.98 -5.60
C THR A 31 19.75 -0.74 -5.83
N ASN A 32 20.60 -1.73 -5.60
CA ASN A 32 22.04 -1.66 -5.94
C ASN A 32 22.26 -1.40 -7.44
N SER A 33 21.47 -2.03 -8.31
CA SER A 33 21.58 -1.85 -9.76
C SER A 33 21.22 -0.43 -10.23
N LEU A 34 20.49 0.33 -9.41
CA LEU A 34 20.07 1.70 -9.73
C LEU A 34 21.05 2.76 -9.21
N ILE A 35 21.95 2.43 -8.30
CA ILE A 35 22.90 3.38 -7.72
C ILE A 35 23.80 3.97 -8.83
N TYR A 36 23.92 5.29 -8.85
CA TYR A 36 24.62 6.08 -9.86
C TYR A 36 24.02 6.00 -11.29
N THR A 37 22.77 5.57 -11.44
CA THR A 37 22.05 5.66 -12.72
C THR A 37 21.04 6.81 -12.70
N GLU A 38 20.46 7.13 -13.86
CA GLU A 38 19.36 8.10 -13.95
C GLU A 38 18.07 7.57 -13.27
N GLN A 39 17.96 6.24 -13.05
CA GLN A 39 16.84 5.57 -12.43
C GLN A 39 16.96 5.47 -10.89
N LYS A 40 17.92 6.14 -10.29
CA LYS A 40 18.22 6.09 -8.84
C LYS A 40 17.10 6.60 -7.90
N TYR A 41 16.05 7.16 -8.43
CA TYR A 41 14.91 7.66 -7.64
C TYR A 41 13.71 6.75 -7.82
N ILE A 42 13.31 6.07 -6.76
CA ILE A 42 12.19 5.13 -6.78
C ILE A 42 11.16 5.47 -5.69
N CYS A 43 9.89 5.34 -6.05
CA CYS A 43 8.76 5.51 -5.14
C CYS A 43 7.90 4.25 -5.14
N VAL A 44 7.68 3.67 -3.96
CA VAL A 44 6.92 2.44 -3.77
C VAL A 44 5.60 2.77 -3.08
N SER A 45 4.52 2.77 -3.84
CA SER A 45 3.17 3.05 -3.35
C SER A 45 2.38 1.77 -3.15
N ARG A 46 2.09 1.44 -1.89
CA ARG A 46 1.36 0.23 -1.47
C ARG A 46 0.38 0.56 -0.34
N PRO A 47 -0.70 -0.18 -0.20
CA PRO A 47 -1.59 -0.05 0.93
C PRO A 47 -0.85 -0.18 2.26
N ARG A 48 -1.49 0.21 3.34
CA ARG A 48 -0.97 -0.02 4.67
C ARG A 48 -0.75 -1.50 4.95
N ARG A 49 0.24 -1.83 5.79
CA ARG A 49 0.55 -3.20 6.23
C ARG A 49 1.17 -4.13 5.18
N PHE A 50 1.59 -3.59 4.03
CA PHE A 50 2.29 -4.36 2.97
C PHE A 50 3.81 -4.44 3.16
N GLY A 51 4.35 -4.01 4.30
CA GLY A 51 5.78 -4.17 4.62
C GLY A 51 6.69 -3.04 4.14
N LYS A 52 6.15 -1.89 3.70
CA LYS A 52 6.93 -0.73 3.23
C LYS A 52 8.02 -0.27 4.20
N SER A 53 7.63 -0.02 5.45
CA SER A 53 8.57 0.45 6.49
C SER A 53 9.60 -0.63 6.85
N MET A 54 9.26 -1.93 6.75
CA MET A 54 10.24 -3.01 6.93
C MET A 54 11.28 -3.00 5.80
N ALA A 55 10.86 -2.77 4.56
CA ALA A 55 11.77 -2.60 3.43
C ALA A 55 12.68 -1.37 3.62
N ALA A 56 12.13 -0.25 4.06
CA ALA A 56 12.89 0.96 4.39
C ALA A 56 13.93 0.70 5.50
N ASN A 57 13.57 -0.03 6.57
CA ASN A 57 14.47 -0.43 7.65
C ASN A 57 15.59 -1.33 7.15
N MET A 58 15.28 -2.29 6.28
CA MET A 58 16.25 -3.20 5.66
C MET A 58 17.26 -2.44 4.80
N LEU A 59 16.77 -1.54 3.92
CA LEU A 59 17.64 -0.72 3.08
C LEU A 59 18.51 0.22 3.94
N SER A 60 17.94 0.84 4.98
CA SER A 60 18.67 1.68 5.92
C SER A 60 19.83 0.91 6.57
N ALA A 61 19.54 -0.27 7.14
CA ALA A 61 20.56 -1.10 7.78
C ALA A 61 21.64 -1.58 6.80
N TYR A 62 21.29 -1.87 5.55
CA TYR A 62 22.24 -2.36 4.56
C TYR A 62 23.22 -1.27 4.10
N TYR A 63 22.73 -0.07 3.83
CA TYR A 63 23.54 1.00 3.26
C TYR A 63 24.35 1.79 4.29
N ASP A 64 23.94 1.83 5.56
CA ASP A 64 24.52 2.67 6.62
C ASP A 64 26.01 2.41 6.84
N CYS A 65 26.85 3.41 6.53
CA CYS A 65 28.30 3.31 6.62
C CYS A 65 28.86 3.40 8.05
N LYS A 66 28.05 3.73 9.05
CA LYS A 66 28.49 3.86 10.44
C LYS A 66 28.27 2.60 11.28
N HIS A 67 27.43 1.68 10.80
CA HIS A 67 27.07 0.47 11.54
C HIS A 67 27.28 -0.77 10.68
N ASP A 68 28.12 -1.70 11.15
CA ASP A 68 28.33 -2.96 10.42
C ASP A 68 27.12 -3.87 10.56
N SER A 69 26.47 -4.13 9.45
CA SER A 69 25.27 -4.96 9.35
C SER A 69 25.51 -6.31 8.67
N ARG A 70 26.75 -6.66 8.28
CA ARG A 70 27.07 -7.89 7.53
C ARG A 70 26.53 -9.15 8.18
N GLN A 71 26.60 -9.22 9.52
CA GLN A 71 26.12 -10.39 10.25
C GLN A 71 24.60 -10.57 10.12
N MET A 72 23.84 -9.49 9.95
CA MET A 72 22.38 -9.53 9.78
C MET A 72 21.96 -10.07 8.41
N PHE A 73 22.76 -9.79 7.39
CA PHE A 73 22.45 -10.15 6.01
C PHE A 73 23.05 -11.47 5.55
N LYS A 74 23.95 -12.05 6.33
CA LYS A 74 24.79 -13.21 5.94
C LYS A 74 23.95 -14.44 5.51
N ASP A 75 22.79 -14.65 6.12
CA ASP A 75 21.90 -15.78 5.86
C ASP A 75 20.68 -15.39 4.99
N LEU A 76 20.65 -14.15 4.50
CA LEU A 76 19.62 -13.66 3.61
C LEU A 76 20.00 -13.83 2.13
N LYS A 77 19.03 -13.89 1.24
CA LYS A 77 19.20 -14.12 -0.21
C LYS A 77 20.20 -13.16 -0.84
N ILE A 78 20.22 -11.88 -0.41
CA ILE A 78 21.13 -10.85 -0.94
C ILE A 78 22.60 -11.20 -0.74
N SER A 79 22.96 -11.96 0.28
CA SER A 79 24.37 -12.32 0.54
C SER A 79 24.99 -13.14 -0.58
N GLY A 80 24.16 -13.78 -1.41
CA GLY A 80 24.60 -14.51 -2.61
C GLY A 80 24.70 -13.66 -3.88
N SER A 81 24.35 -12.36 -3.83
CA SER A 81 24.42 -11.46 -4.99
C SER A 81 25.82 -10.90 -5.18
N ASP A 82 26.25 -10.77 -6.44
CA ASP A 82 27.52 -10.13 -6.82
C ASP A 82 27.59 -8.65 -6.39
N SER A 83 26.45 -8.00 -6.26
CA SER A 83 26.34 -6.59 -5.83
C SER A 83 26.51 -6.41 -4.32
N TYR A 84 26.39 -7.46 -3.52
CA TYR A 84 26.33 -7.40 -2.06
C TYR A 84 27.51 -6.64 -1.44
N GLU A 85 28.74 -7.12 -1.65
CA GLU A 85 29.96 -6.51 -1.08
C GLU A 85 30.29 -5.14 -1.68
N GLN A 86 29.72 -4.81 -2.84
CA GLN A 86 29.98 -3.55 -3.50
C GLN A 86 29.31 -2.37 -2.79
N HIS A 87 28.18 -2.61 -2.10
CA HIS A 87 27.32 -1.56 -1.58
C HIS A 87 27.05 -1.61 -0.07
N ILE A 88 27.26 -2.78 0.59
CA ILE A 88 26.99 -2.91 2.02
C ILE A 88 27.84 -1.96 2.86
N ASN A 89 27.21 -1.21 3.74
CA ASN A 89 27.82 -0.28 4.70
C ASN A 89 28.72 0.80 4.05
N LYS A 90 28.31 1.36 2.91
CA LYS A 90 29.16 2.33 2.16
C LYS A 90 28.55 3.73 1.99
N TYR A 91 27.37 3.98 2.48
CA TYR A 91 26.65 5.23 2.22
C TYR A 91 26.26 5.93 3.52
N ASN A 92 26.16 7.25 3.47
CA ASN A 92 25.42 7.98 4.48
C ASN A 92 23.94 7.72 4.24
N VAL A 93 23.23 7.27 5.25
CA VAL A 93 21.79 7.04 5.16
C VAL A 93 21.04 8.16 5.87
N ILE A 94 20.15 8.82 5.17
CA ILE A 94 19.13 9.68 5.78
C ILE A 94 17.82 8.92 5.73
N ARG A 95 17.18 8.69 6.89
CA ARG A 95 15.91 8.03 7.00
C ARG A 95 14.90 8.90 7.76
N ILE A 96 13.82 9.29 7.07
CA ILE A 96 12.79 10.17 7.60
C ILE A 96 11.43 9.49 7.46
N ASN A 97 10.62 9.55 8.52
CA ASN A 97 9.17 9.30 8.44
C ASN A 97 8.47 10.66 8.44
N MET A 98 7.85 11.04 7.33
CA MET A 98 7.23 12.34 7.17
C MET A 98 6.01 12.54 8.07
N GLN A 99 5.30 11.46 8.40
CA GLN A 99 4.14 11.52 9.28
C GLN A 99 4.50 12.00 10.71
N ASN A 100 5.70 11.66 11.20
CA ASN A 100 6.15 12.09 12.52
C ASN A 100 6.31 13.62 12.54
N PHE A 101 7.03 14.18 11.58
CA PHE A 101 7.21 15.63 11.48
C PHE A 101 5.89 16.38 11.24
N LEU A 102 4.98 15.81 10.46
CA LEU A 102 3.64 16.39 10.26
C LEU A 102 2.84 16.44 11.56
N ASN A 103 2.95 15.41 12.41
CA ASN A 103 2.26 15.36 13.68
C ASN A 103 2.82 16.35 14.73
N GLU A 104 4.10 16.69 14.64
CA GLU A 104 4.80 17.59 15.57
C GLU A 104 4.68 19.06 15.16
N SER A 105 4.32 19.34 13.89
CA SER A 105 4.24 20.69 13.33
C SER A 105 2.82 21.23 13.30
N HIS A 106 2.70 22.55 13.33
CA HIS A 106 1.42 23.25 13.19
C HIS A 106 1.08 23.55 11.72
N ASP A 107 2.09 23.72 10.86
CA ASP A 107 1.95 23.97 9.42
C ASP A 107 3.14 23.38 8.65
N ILE A 108 3.05 23.42 7.32
CA ILE A 108 4.07 22.84 6.43
C ILE A 108 5.40 23.59 6.49
N ASN A 109 5.39 24.91 6.75
CA ASN A 109 6.66 25.66 6.84
C ASN A 109 7.42 25.25 8.11
N GLU A 110 6.69 25.04 9.20
CA GLU A 110 7.28 24.51 10.44
C GLU A 110 7.77 23.11 10.30
N MET A 111 7.02 22.23 9.64
CA MET A 111 7.43 20.85 9.32
C MET A 111 8.75 20.83 8.55
N ILE A 112 8.85 21.62 7.48
CA ILE A 112 10.07 21.70 6.67
C ILE A 112 11.24 22.24 7.50
N ARG A 113 10.99 23.27 8.31
CA ARG A 113 12.00 23.87 9.19
C ARG A 113 12.53 22.84 10.18
N PHE A 114 11.69 22.05 10.84
CA PHE A 114 12.11 21.01 11.76
C PHE A 114 12.97 19.94 11.08
N ILE A 115 12.57 19.49 9.90
CA ILE A 115 13.37 18.53 9.10
C ILE A 115 14.76 19.14 8.77
N GLU A 116 14.81 20.40 8.35
CA GLU A 116 16.07 21.06 8.00
C GLU A 116 16.97 21.29 9.22
N GLU A 117 16.42 21.71 10.36
CA GLU A 117 17.14 21.95 11.61
C GLU A 117 17.71 20.64 12.16
N ASP A 118 16.88 19.61 12.37
CA ASP A 118 17.29 18.34 12.93
C ASP A 118 18.37 17.65 12.10
N LEU A 119 18.18 17.58 10.77
CA LEU A 119 19.18 17.00 9.88
C LEU A 119 20.47 17.81 9.85
N THR A 120 20.37 19.14 9.87
CA THR A 120 21.56 20.00 9.87
C THR A 120 22.38 19.79 11.12
N ASP A 121 21.75 19.70 12.28
CA ASP A 121 22.43 19.52 13.55
C ASP A 121 23.08 18.14 13.64
N GLU A 122 22.39 17.06 13.29
CA GLU A 122 22.96 15.72 13.24
C GLU A 122 24.14 15.60 12.27
N ILE A 123 24.04 16.23 11.08
CA ILE A 123 25.10 16.20 10.07
C ILE A 123 26.34 16.93 10.60
N LYS A 124 26.18 18.10 11.24
CA LYS A 124 27.31 18.85 11.81
C LYS A 124 27.97 18.11 12.96
N GLU A 125 27.17 17.45 13.80
CA GLU A 125 27.71 16.61 14.88
C GLU A 125 28.46 15.39 14.34
N ALA A 126 27.95 14.75 13.29
CA ALA A 126 28.60 13.59 12.66
C ALA A 126 29.86 13.95 11.88
N TYR A 127 29.96 15.20 11.38
CA TYR A 127 31.10 15.68 10.54
C TYR A 127 31.64 17.02 11.05
N PRO A 128 32.21 17.10 12.27
CA PRO A 128 32.66 18.35 12.89
C PRO A 128 33.83 18.99 12.18
N ASP A 129 34.67 18.21 11.48
CA ASP A 129 35.86 18.68 10.77
C ASP A 129 35.53 19.30 9.39
N VAL A 130 34.29 19.21 8.93
CA VAL A 130 33.88 19.75 7.63
C VAL A 130 33.70 21.27 7.75
N LYS A 131 34.25 22.02 6.81
CA LYS A 131 34.08 23.48 6.73
C LYS A 131 32.79 23.82 6.00
N TYR A 132 31.80 24.17 6.77
CA TYR A 132 30.45 24.54 6.23
C TYR A 132 30.42 25.96 5.64
N PRO A 133 29.64 26.19 4.59
CA PRO A 133 29.50 27.52 3.99
C PRO A 133 28.77 28.49 4.94
N LYS A 134 28.99 29.81 4.72
CA LYS A 134 28.32 30.86 5.53
C LYS A 134 26.77 30.79 5.42
N ARG A 135 26.25 30.60 4.21
CA ARG A 135 24.81 30.35 3.98
C ARG A 135 24.56 28.86 4.08
N GLN A 136 23.90 28.46 5.13
CA GLN A 136 23.64 27.06 5.47
C GLN A 136 22.18 26.72 5.16
N THR A 137 21.93 26.13 4.00
CA THR A 137 20.71 25.39 3.69
C THR A 137 21.03 23.91 3.76
N LEU A 138 20.06 23.06 4.09
CA LEU A 138 20.26 21.60 4.16
C LEU A 138 20.96 21.06 2.90
N ILE A 139 20.50 21.47 1.71
CA ILE A 139 21.09 21.06 0.42
C ILE A 139 22.58 21.42 0.32
N LYS A 140 22.97 22.62 0.74
CA LYS A 140 24.38 23.02 0.72
C LYS A 140 25.23 22.27 1.74
N ILE A 141 24.66 21.94 2.89
CA ILE A 141 25.31 21.13 3.92
C ILE A 141 25.57 19.73 3.39
N LEU A 142 24.56 19.07 2.81
CA LEU A 142 24.69 17.73 2.21
C LEU A 142 25.73 17.72 1.09
N ALA A 143 25.68 18.70 0.18
CA ALA A 143 26.65 18.82 -0.90
C ALA A 143 28.07 19.06 -0.38
N THR A 144 28.23 19.82 0.71
CA THR A 144 29.54 20.11 1.33
C THR A 144 30.11 18.85 1.99
N VAL A 145 29.30 18.09 2.73
CA VAL A 145 29.74 16.82 3.33
C VAL A 145 30.15 15.83 2.24
N PHE A 146 29.34 15.66 1.20
CA PHE A 146 29.69 14.82 0.07
C PHE A 146 31.02 15.24 -0.59
N SER A 147 31.16 16.53 -0.88
CA SER A 147 32.40 17.05 -1.47
C SER A 147 33.63 16.83 -0.61
N SER A 148 33.49 16.84 0.71
CA SER A 148 34.60 16.68 1.67
C SER A 148 34.93 15.22 1.95
N THR A 149 33.96 14.32 1.96
CA THR A 149 34.10 12.92 2.36
C THR A 149 34.11 11.93 1.19
N ASN A 150 33.59 12.35 0.06
CA ASN A 150 33.24 11.50 -1.11
C ASN A 150 32.34 10.33 -0.78
N ILE A 151 31.58 10.41 0.34
CA ILE A 151 30.56 9.42 0.74
C ILE A 151 29.19 10.01 0.37
N PRO A 152 28.49 9.43 -0.62
CA PRO A 152 27.18 9.93 -1.03
C PRO A 152 26.07 9.45 -0.08
N PHE A 153 24.88 9.97 -0.31
CA PHE A 153 23.72 9.71 0.53
C PHE A 153 22.74 8.76 -0.16
N VAL A 154 22.23 7.80 0.61
CA VAL A 154 20.99 7.08 0.35
C VAL A 154 19.91 7.74 1.19
N ILE A 155 18.91 8.34 0.54
CA ILE A 155 17.84 9.08 1.21
C ILE A 155 16.56 8.25 1.15
N ILE A 156 16.04 7.86 2.32
CA ILE A 156 14.87 7.03 2.50
C ILE A 156 13.78 7.87 3.17
N ILE A 157 12.65 8.04 2.48
CA ILE A 157 11.49 8.78 3.00
C ILE A 157 10.30 7.83 3.10
N ASP A 158 9.84 7.57 4.33
CA ASP A 158 8.64 6.79 4.60
C ASP A 158 7.42 7.71 4.78
N GLU A 159 6.23 7.27 4.34
CA GLU A 159 4.97 8.01 4.37
C GLU A 159 5.05 9.39 3.67
N TRP A 160 5.75 9.45 2.50
CA TRP A 160 5.97 10.71 1.77
C TRP A 160 4.68 11.45 1.42
N ASP A 161 3.59 10.72 1.24
CA ASP A 161 2.28 11.22 0.81
C ASP A 161 1.37 11.68 1.97
N CYS A 162 1.85 11.66 3.21
CA CYS A 162 1.05 12.02 4.40
C CYS A 162 0.45 13.43 4.29
N VAL A 163 1.22 14.39 3.75
CA VAL A 163 0.78 15.77 3.52
C VAL A 163 -0.35 15.85 2.50
N LEU A 164 -0.33 14.98 1.48
CA LEU A 164 -1.37 14.93 0.44
C LEU A 164 -2.66 14.26 0.91
N ARG A 165 -2.56 13.43 1.96
CA ARG A 165 -3.70 12.71 2.55
C ARG A 165 -4.37 13.47 3.70
N ASP A 166 -3.74 14.52 4.22
CA ASP A 166 -4.27 15.30 5.33
C ASP A 166 -5.21 16.40 4.80
N SER A 167 -6.50 16.27 5.11
CA SER A 167 -7.53 17.22 4.68
C SER A 167 -7.38 18.63 5.26
N ARG A 168 -6.54 18.82 6.27
CA ARG A 168 -6.24 20.14 6.88
C ARG A 168 -5.27 20.95 6.01
N ILE A 169 -4.54 20.28 5.13
CA ILE A 169 -3.47 20.89 4.32
C ILE A 169 -4.04 21.35 2.97
N ASN A 170 -3.89 22.62 2.68
CA ASN A 170 -4.35 23.19 1.41
C ASN A 170 -3.34 22.99 0.26
N SER A 171 -3.77 23.26 -0.97
CA SER A 171 -2.97 23.03 -2.18
C SER A 171 -1.67 23.85 -2.22
N ASP A 172 -1.62 25.04 -1.63
CA ASP A 172 -0.40 25.87 -1.60
C ASP A 172 0.64 25.29 -0.64
N GLU A 173 0.19 24.74 0.47
CA GLU A 173 1.03 24.03 1.43
C GLU A 173 1.55 22.71 0.86
N GLN A 174 0.69 21.93 0.20
CA GLN A 174 1.11 20.72 -0.53
C GLN A 174 2.18 21.05 -1.56
N LYS A 175 2.04 22.18 -2.28
CA LYS A 175 3.05 22.63 -3.23
C LYS A 175 4.38 22.91 -2.57
N LYS A 176 4.41 23.64 -1.45
CA LYS A 176 5.66 23.94 -0.72
C LYS A 176 6.39 22.67 -0.29
N TYR A 177 5.63 21.68 0.18
CA TYR A 177 6.17 20.37 0.54
C TYR A 177 6.78 19.64 -0.66
N LEU A 178 6.08 19.62 -1.79
CA LEU A 178 6.58 19.01 -3.02
C LEU A 178 7.81 19.74 -3.58
N ASP A 179 7.86 21.09 -3.48
CA ASP A 179 9.01 21.88 -3.84
C ASP A 179 10.22 21.55 -2.96
N PHE A 180 10.03 21.37 -1.64
CA PHE A 180 11.06 20.91 -0.71
C PHE A 180 11.62 19.53 -1.11
N LEU A 181 10.76 18.55 -1.41
CA LEU A 181 11.20 17.24 -1.90
C LEU A 181 11.96 17.35 -3.22
N CYS A 182 11.47 18.17 -4.14
CA CYS A 182 12.16 18.42 -5.40
C CYS A 182 13.59 18.94 -5.18
N ASP A 183 13.75 19.95 -4.34
CA ASP A 183 15.05 20.54 -4.03
C ASP A 183 16.00 19.55 -3.37
N LEU A 184 15.48 18.64 -2.54
CA LEU A 184 16.27 17.61 -1.86
C LEU A 184 16.85 16.58 -2.84
N PHE A 185 16.12 16.23 -3.92
CA PHE A 185 16.48 15.12 -4.80
C PHE A 185 16.96 15.55 -6.19
N LYS A 186 16.29 16.53 -6.82
CA LYS A 186 16.49 16.83 -8.23
C LYS A 186 17.87 17.43 -8.48
N ASP A 187 18.59 16.86 -9.46
CA ASP A 187 19.91 17.31 -9.90
C ASP A 187 20.98 17.30 -8.80
N GLN A 188 20.77 16.53 -7.72
CA GLN A 188 21.69 16.47 -6.60
C GLN A 188 22.73 15.35 -6.77
N ARG A 189 24.03 15.75 -6.84
CA ARG A 189 25.16 14.82 -7.00
C ARG A 189 25.45 14.01 -5.73
N TYR A 190 25.04 14.50 -4.58
CA TYR A 190 25.25 13.81 -3.31
C TYR A 190 24.29 12.62 -3.13
N VAL A 191 23.24 12.51 -3.91
CA VAL A 191 22.28 11.39 -3.82
C VAL A 191 22.74 10.22 -4.67
N ALA A 192 23.05 9.10 -4.03
CA ALA A 192 23.30 7.81 -4.69
C ALA A 192 22.02 7.06 -5.02
N LEU A 193 21.03 7.11 -4.10
CA LEU A 193 19.72 6.48 -4.23
C LEU A 193 18.69 7.32 -3.45
N GLY A 194 17.53 7.58 -4.05
CA GLY A 194 16.34 8.08 -3.38
C GLY A 194 15.26 7.00 -3.34
N TYR A 195 14.83 6.61 -2.15
CA TYR A 195 13.79 5.61 -1.93
C TYR A 195 12.65 6.22 -1.13
N MET A 196 11.48 6.35 -1.74
CA MET A 196 10.28 6.85 -1.06
C MET A 196 9.24 5.76 -0.92
N THR A 197 8.50 5.76 0.19
CA THR A 197 7.33 4.89 0.36
C THR A 197 6.11 5.69 0.77
N GLY A 198 4.95 5.29 0.26
CA GLY A 198 3.66 5.90 0.55
C GLY A 198 2.50 4.97 0.21
N ILE A 199 1.30 5.50 0.30
CA ILE A 199 0.06 4.83 -0.14
C ILE A 199 -0.32 5.32 -1.53
N LEU A 200 -0.40 6.64 -1.69
CA LEU A 200 -0.78 7.25 -2.95
C LEU A 200 0.41 7.30 -3.92
N PRO A 201 0.16 7.06 -5.21
CA PRO A 201 1.15 7.27 -6.23
C PRO A 201 1.43 8.77 -6.44
N ILE A 202 2.59 9.05 -7.06
CA ILE A 202 2.99 10.43 -7.40
C ILE A 202 2.02 11.02 -8.41
N LYS A 203 1.61 12.26 -8.18
CA LYS A 203 0.68 12.98 -9.05
C LYS A 203 1.25 13.17 -10.45
N LYS A 204 0.53 12.66 -11.47
CA LYS A 204 1.00 12.63 -12.87
C LYS A 204 0.84 13.96 -13.62
N TYR A 205 -0.12 14.81 -13.23
CA TYR A 205 -0.50 15.99 -13.99
C TYR A 205 -0.64 17.23 -13.11
N GLY A 206 -0.24 18.39 -13.66
CA GLY A 206 -0.40 19.70 -13.05
C GLY A 206 0.90 20.49 -12.96
N LYS A 207 0.82 21.76 -12.52
CA LYS A 207 1.98 22.68 -12.32
C LYS A 207 2.98 22.17 -11.27
N HIS A 208 2.75 20.97 -10.69
CA HIS A 208 3.46 20.40 -9.56
C HIS A 208 4.22 19.11 -9.93
N SER A 209 4.74 19.01 -11.16
CA SER A 209 5.64 17.91 -11.54
C SER A 209 7.00 17.98 -10.82
N ALA A 210 7.05 18.54 -9.63
CA ALA A 210 8.29 18.75 -8.89
C ALA A 210 9.07 17.45 -8.63
N ILE A 211 8.37 16.35 -8.36
CA ILE A 211 8.95 15.03 -8.06
C ILE A 211 8.79 14.02 -9.20
N ASN A 212 8.64 14.47 -10.44
CA ASN A 212 8.54 13.61 -11.62
C ASN A 212 9.82 12.84 -11.97
N VAL A 213 10.89 13.05 -11.24
CA VAL A 213 12.14 12.30 -11.37
C VAL A 213 12.07 10.89 -10.81
N PHE A 214 11.05 10.59 -10.00
CA PHE A 214 10.89 9.29 -9.38
C PHE A 214 10.21 8.29 -10.33
N TYR A 215 10.81 7.11 -10.44
CA TYR A 215 10.16 5.92 -11.00
C TYR A 215 9.20 5.37 -9.95
N GLU A 216 7.94 5.26 -10.34
CA GLU A 216 6.88 4.88 -9.44
C GLU A 216 6.45 3.44 -9.65
N TYR A 217 6.28 2.73 -8.53
CA TYR A 217 5.79 1.37 -8.44
C TYR A 217 4.55 1.32 -7.55
N SER A 218 3.36 1.35 -8.18
CA SER A 218 2.08 1.43 -7.48
C SER A 218 1.27 0.13 -7.56
N MET A 219 0.06 0.11 -7.02
CA MET A 219 -0.87 -1.03 -7.13
C MET A 219 -1.35 -1.27 -8.55
N THR A 220 -1.27 -0.27 -9.42
CA THR A 220 -1.68 -0.38 -10.81
C THR A 220 -0.52 -0.68 -11.77
N ASP A 221 0.73 -0.48 -11.33
CA ASP A 221 1.93 -0.79 -12.08
C ASP A 221 3.13 -0.92 -11.14
N ALA A 222 3.65 -2.13 -10.96
CA ALA A 222 4.66 -2.44 -9.94
C ALA A 222 5.90 -3.18 -10.45
N ASP A 223 5.99 -3.48 -11.74
CA ASP A 223 7.18 -4.16 -12.27
C ASP A 223 8.41 -3.26 -12.21
N PRO A 224 9.57 -3.81 -11.84
CA PRO A 224 9.85 -5.22 -11.56
C PRO A 224 9.83 -5.57 -10.05
N ILE A 225 9.31 -4.73 -9.17
CA ILE A 225 9.43 -4.88 -7.71
C ILE A 225 8.15 -5.40 -7.03
N ALA A 226 7.20 -5.92 -7.81
CA ALA A 226 5.90 -6.37 -7.31
C ALA A 226 6.00 -7.35 -6.12
N GLU A 227 6.96 -8.28 -6.17
CA GLU A 227 7.14 -9.34 -5.17
C GLU A 227 7.85 -8.89 -3.88
N PHE A 228 8.48 -7.70 -3.84
CA PHE A 228 9.25 -7.27 -2.68
C PHE A 228 8.40 -6.58 -1.60
N THR A 229 7.14 -6.30 -1.89
CA THR A 229 6.17 -5.76 -0.93
C THR A 229 4.92 -6.63 -0.91
N GLY A 230 4.49 -7.04 0.29
CA GLY A 230 3.50 -8.09 0.46
C GLY A 230 4.12 -9.48 0.45
N PHE A 231 3.31 -10.53 0.58
CA PHE A 231 3.75 -11.93 0.47
C PHE A 231 3.26 -12.54 -0.84
N THR A 232 4.14 -13.26 -1.53
CA THR A 232 3.78 -14.04 -2.71
C THR A 232 3.04 -15.32 -2.33
N GLU A 233 2.33 -15.93 -3.27
CA GLU A 233 1.62 -17.19 -3.04
C GLU A 233 2.56 -18.30 -2.52
N GLN A 234 3.79 -18.40 -3.06
CA GLN A 234 4.74 -19.41 -2.61
C GLN A 234 5.19 -19.19 -1.16
N GLU A 235 5.50 -17.95 -0.78
CA GLU A 235 5.87 -17.61 0.59
C GLU A 235 4.74 -17.91 1.58
N VAL A 236 3.49 -17.70 1.19
CA VAL A 236 2.32 -18.03 2.02
C VAL A 236 2.13 -19.56 2.12
N LYS A 237 2.37 -20.33 1.04
CA LYS A 237 2.39 -21.79 1.10
C LYS A 237 3.43 -22.32 2.09
N ASP A 238 4.65 -21.77 2.01
CA ASP A 238 5.76 -22.15 2.91
C ASP A 238 5.41 -21.83 4.38
N ILE A 239 4.77 -20.66 4.64
CA ILE A 239 4.27 -20.31 5.97
C ILE A 239 3.19 -21.29 6.42
N CYS A 240 2.21 -21.61 5.57
CA CYS A 240 1.14 -22.56 5.92
C CYS A 240 1.69 -23.93 6.25
N GLU A 241 2.62 -24.45 5.45
CA GLU A 241 3.28 -25.73 5.70
C GLU A 241 4.04 -25.71 7.03
N LYS A 242 4.88 -24.69 7.24
CA LYS A 242 5.70 -24.54 8.46
C LYS A 242 4.87 -24.48 9.74
N TYR A 243 3.70 -23.83 9.69
CA TYR A 243 2.86 -23.58 10.88
C TYR A 243 1.59 -24.45 10.93
N GLY A 244 1.42 -25.42 10.02
CA GLY A 244 0.28 -26.34 9.99
C GLY A 244 -1.06 -25.64 9.76
N LYS A 245 -1.10 -24.66 8.83
CA LYS A 245 -2.32 -23.90 8.49
C LYS A 245 -2.89 -24.35 7.14
N SER A 246 -4.21 -24.26 6.99
CA SER A 246 -4.87 -24.53 5.71
C SER A 246 -4.52 -23.41 4.70
N PHE A 247 -3.85 -23.81 3.61
CA PHE A 247 -3.55 -22.86 2.53
C PHE A 247 -4.82 -22.42 1.79
N SER A 248 -5.82 -23.31 1.62
CA SER A 248 -7.08 -22.96 0.97
C SER A 248 -7.83 -21.87 1.73
N GLU A 249 -7.91 -21.97 3.07
CA GLU A 249 -8.50 -20.94 3.92
C GLU A 249 -7.69 -19.63 3.87
N MET A 250 -6.34 -19.75 3.93
CA MET A 250 -5.45 -18.58 3.84
C MET A 250 -5.66 -17.83 2.52
N LYS A 251 -5.79 -18.58 1.43
CA LYS A 251 -6.06 -18.03 0.10
C LYS A 251 -7.41 -17.32 0.05
N ARG A 252 -8.45 -17.96 0.53
CA ARG A 252 -9.81 -17.41 0.55
C ARG A 252 -9.91 -16.09 1.33
N TRP A 253 -9.20 -15.99 2.47
CA TRP A 253 -9.28 -14.86 3.37
C TRP A 253 -8.37 -13.70 2.98
N TYR A 254 -7.17 -13.95 2.43
CA TYR A 254 -6.13 -12.91 2.34
C TYR A 254 -5.44 -12.78 0.98
N ASP A 255 -5.78 -13.63 0.01
CA ASP A 255 -5.29 -13.55 -1.37
C ASP A 255 -6.02 -12.44 -2.16
N GLY A 256 -5.66 -12.31 -3.42
CA GLY A 256 -6.43 -11.63 -4.45
C GLY A 256 -5.93 -10.26 -4.84
N TYR A 257 -4.87 -9.75 -4.23
CA TYR A 257 -4.21 -8.57 -4.78
C TYR A 257 -3.40 -8.96 -6.01
N CYS A 258 -3.95 -8.65 -7.19
CA CYS A 258 -3.26 -8.85 -8.46
C CYS A 258 -2.35 -7.66 -8.75
N VAL A 259 -1.04 -7.87 -8.66
CA VAL A 259 -0.06 -6.83 -8.97
C VAL A 259 0.79 -7.30 -10.13
N ASN A 260 0.56 -6.73 -11.31
CA ASN A 260 1.19 -7.15 -12.57
C ASN A 260 1.06 -8.68 -12.87
N GLY A 261 -0.09 -9.27 -12.53
CA GLY A 261 -0.35 -10.69 -12.71
C GLY A 261 0.22 -11.60 -11.62
N ILE A 262 0.90 -11.05 -10.63
CA ILE A 262 1.40 -11.77 -9.45
C ILE A 262 0.36 -11.66 -8.34
N SER A 263 0.01 -12.82 -7.72
CA SER A 263 -0.85 -12.85 -6.55
C SER A 263 -0.06 -12.46 -5.31
N ILE A 264 -0.50 -11.38 -4.63
CA ILE A 264 0.11 -10.83 -3.43
C ILE A 264 -0.89 -10.86 -2.28
N TYR A 265 -0.43 -11.29 -1.11
CA TYR A 265 -1.20 -11.36 0.14
C TYR A 265 -0.80 -10.22 1.07
N ASN A 266 -1.74 -9.79 1.91
CA ASN A 266 -1.43 -8.84 2.97
C ASN A 266 -0.61 -9.51 4.10
N PRO A 267 0.63 -9.08 4.36
CA PRO A 267 1.48 -9.70 5.38
C PRO A 267 0.88 -9.68 6.79
N LYS A 268 0.23 -8.58 7.16
CA LYS A 268 -0.37 -8.41 8.49
C LYS A 268 -1.43 -9.48 8.75
N SER A 269 -2.34 -9.68 7.81
CA SER A 269 -3.44 -10.62 7.94
C SER A 269 -2.94 -12.06 7.96
N VAL A 270 -1.99 -12.41 7.09
CA VAL A 270 -1.36 -13.74 7.08
C VAL A 270 -0.65 -14.01 8.42
N VAL A 271 0.18 -13.10 8.91
CA VAL A 271 0.93 -13.27 10.17
C VAL A 271 -0.01 -13.38 11.37
N GLU A 272 -1.02 -12.51 11.48
CA GLU A 272 -1.97 -12.54 12.60
C GLU A 272 -2.79 -13.83 12.62
N SER A 273 -3.25 -14.29 11.46
CA SER A 273 -4.02 -15.55 11.39
C SER A 273 -3.20 -16.75 11.84
N VAL A 274 -1.90 -16.79 11.53
CA VAL A 274 -0.99 -17.83 12.01
C VAL A 274 -0.76 -17.72 13.52
N ILE A 275 -0.51 -16.50 14.03
CA ILE A 275 -0.21 -16.29 15.45
C ILE A 275 -1.44 -16.55 16.33
N ARG A 276 -2.62 -16.06 15.93
CA ARG A 276 -3.89 -16.20 16.68
C ARG A 276 -4.57 -17.54 16.44
N GLY A 277 -4.25 -18.24 15.36
CA GLY A 277 -4.77 -19.57 15.06
C GLY A 277 -6.11 -19.60 14.35
N ASN A 278 -6.71 -18.47 14.02
CA ASN A 278 -8.01 -18.34 13.35
C ASN A 278 -7.93 -17.38 12.16
N PHE A 279 -8.90 -17.48 11.26
CA PHE A 279 -9.09 -16.56 10.15
C PHE A 279 -10.11 -15.51 10.56
N ASN A 280 -9.78 -14.24 10.36
CA ASN A 280 -10.63 -13.12 10.72
C ASN A 280 -10.15 -11.87 9.98
N ASN A 281 -10.88 -10.77 10.09
CA ASN A 281 -10.46 -9.47 9.62
C ASN A 281 -9.40 -8.88 10.55
N TYR A 282 -8.15 -8.78 10.07
CA TYR A 282 -7.00 -8.23 10.80
C TYR A 282 -6.48 -6.92 10.20
N TRP A 283 -6.70 -6.70 8.91
CA TRP A 283 -6.20 -5.53 8.21
C TRP A 283 -6.96 -4.27 8.60
N THR A 284 -8.29 -4.34 8.56
CA THR A 284 -9.17 -3.19 8.80
C THR A 284 -9.38 -2.91 10.29
N SER A 285 -9.08 -3.86 11.19
CA SER A 285 -9.17 -3.63 12.64
C SER A 285 -8.33 -2.43 13.14
N THR A 286 -7.52 -1.83 12.29
CA THR A 286 -6.65 -0.68 12.58
C THR A 286 -6.96 0.56 11.72
N GLU A 287 -7.91 0.46 10.79
CA GLU A 287 -8.44 1.57 10.00
C GLU A 287 -9.95 1.61 10.19
N THR A 288 -10.51 2.79 10.28
CA THR A 288 -11.94 2.93 10.45
C THR A 288 -12.64 2.60 9.11
N TYR A 289 -13.61 1.68 9.11
CA TYR A 289 -14.53 1.43 7.99
C TYR A 289 -15.22 2.73 7.53
N GLU A 290 -15.24 3.75 8.38
CA GLU A 290 -15.69 5.10 8.08
C GLU A 290 -15.01 5.70 6.85
N ALA A 291 -13.73 5.37 6.60
CA ALA A 291 -13.03 5.85 5.40
C ALA A 291 -13.60 5.23 4.13
N LEU A 292 -13.87 3.92 4.10
CA LEU A 292 -14.49 3.25 2.95
C LEU A 292 -15.90 3.80 2.70
N LYS A 293 -16.70 3.96 3.77
CA LYS A 293 -18.05 4.50 3.72
C LYS A 293 -18.10 5.86 3.02
N VAL A 294 -17.22 6.78 3.40
CA VAL A 294 -17.15 8.11 2.78
C VAL A 294 -17.01 8.02 1.25
N TYR A 295 -16.18 7.12 0.75
CA TYR A 295 -15.95 6.99 -0.70
C TYR A 295 -17.10 6.31 -1.42
N ILE A 296 -17.67 5.24 -0.88
CA ILE A 296 -18.79 4.53 -1.54
C ILE A 296 -20.10 5.31 -1.49
N GLU A 297 -20.26 6.24 -0.56
CA GLU A 297 -21.42 7.13 -0.46
C GLU A 297 -21.34 8.35 -1.38
N MET A 298 -20.20 8.60 -2.04
CA MET A 298 -20.07 9.68 -3.01
C MET A 298 -21.05 9.49 -4.16
N ASN A 299 -21.80 10.54 -4.47
CA ASN A 299 -22.90 10.48 -5.46
C ASN A 299 -22.38 10.62 -6.90
N PHE A 300 -21.46 9.75 -7.32
CA PHE A 300 -21.02 9.65 -8.71
C PHE A 300 -21.89 8.65 -9.47
N ASP A 301 -22.27 9.03 -10.70
CA ASP A 301 -23.07 8.16 -11.57
C ASP A 301 -22.38 6.83 -11.85
N GLY A 302 -23.10 5.73 -11.63
CA GLY A 302 -22.62 4.35 -11.79
C GLY A 302 -21.70 3.83 -10.66
N LEU A 303 -21.35 4.61 -9.64
CA LEU A 303 -20.51 4.13 -8.53
C LEU A 303 -21.21 3.04 -7.72
N LYS A 304 -22.49 3.25 -7.36
CA LYS A 304 -23.28 2.26 -6.62
C LYS A 304 -23.41 0.94 -7.36
N ASP A 305 -23.65 1.00 -8.67
CA ASP A 305 -23.75 -0.20 -9.50
C ASP A 305 -22.44 -0.98 -9.54
N LYS A 306 -21.30 -0.29 -9.70
CA LYS A 306 -19.97 -0.92 -9.65
C LYS A 306 -19.69 -1.58 -8.31
N VAL A 307 -19.97 -0.90 -7.20
CA VAL A 307 -19.78 -1.46 -5.84
C VAL A 307 -20.68 -2.69 -5.64
N THR A 308 -21.93 -2.63 -6.07
CA THR A 308 -22.87 -3.76 -5.99
C THR A 308 -22.37 -4.97 -6.79
N GLN A 309 -21.93 -4.75 -8.04
CA GLN A 309 -21.35 -5.81 -8.87
C GLN A 309 -20.11 -6.44 -8.21
N MET A 310 -19.22 -5.63 -7.62
CA MET A 310 -18.03 -6.15 -6.93
C MET A 310 -18.38 -6.95 -5.65
N ILE A 311 -19.39 -6.53 -4.89
CA ILE A 311 -19.87 -7.28 -3.73
C ILE A 311 -20.45 -8.64 -4.17
N SER A 312 -21.14 -8.71 -5.33
CA SER A 312 -21.63 -9.97 -5.90
C SER A 312 -20.54 -10.85 -6.51
N GLY A 313 -19.28 -10.41 -6.47
CA GLY A 313 -18.13 -11.15 -6.98
C GLY A 313 -17.78 -10.91 -8.45
N GLU A 314 -18.40 -9.91 -9.06
CA GLU A 314 -18.09 -9.52 -10.43
C GLU A 314 -16.87 -8.60 -10.48
N LYS A 315 -16.21 -8.56 -11.64
CA LYS A 315 -15.18 -7.60 -11.94
C LYS A 315 -15.77 -6.44 -12.73
N VAL A 316 -15.35 -5.22 -12.43
CA VAL A 316 -15.83 -4.00 -13.09
C VAL A 316 -14.71 -3.34 -13.90
N LYS A 317 -15.04 -2.88 -15.10
CA LYS A 317 -14.08 -2.14 -15.91
C LYS A 317 -13.93 -0.72 -15.41
N ILE A 318 -12.67 -0.26 -15.33
CA ILE A 318 -12.30 1.09 -14.92
C ILE A 318 -11.19 1.67 -15.79
N ASN A 319 -11.09 2.99 -15.82
CA ASN A 319 -10.00 3.69 -16.46
C ASN A 319 -9.17 4.48 -15.43
N PRO A 320 -8.11 3.88 -14.83
CA PRO A 320 -7.29 4.55 -13.83
C PRO A 320 -6.43 5.69 -14.40
N GLY A 321 -6.34 5.82 -15.72
CA GLY A 321 -5.49 6.82 -16.37
C GLY A 321 -5.92 8.27 -16.15
N LYS A 322 -7.18 8.51 -15.78
CA LYS A 322 -7.73 9.84 -15.49
C LYS A 322 -7.52 10.26 -14.03
N PHE A 323 -7.33 9.32 -13.13
CA PHE A 323 -7.11 9.61 -11.72
C PHE A 323 -5.82 10.40 -11.53
N GLN A 324 -5.91 11.56 -10.87
CA GLN A 324 -4.79 12.48 -10.69
C GLN A 324 -3.96 12.23 -9.43
N ASN A 325 -4.26 11.16 -8.69
CA ASN A 325 -3.64 10.83 -7.39
C ASN A 325 -3.91 11.92 -6.33
N ASP A 326 -5.07 12.53 -6.38
CA ASP A 326 -5.53 13.56 -5.45
C ASP A 326 -6.84 13.09 -4.80
N MET A 327 -6.84 12.96 -3.47
CA MET A 327 -8.02 12.53 -2.72
C MET A 327 -9.12 13.60 -2.67
N SER A 328 -8.75 14.86 -2.89
CA SER A 328 -9.67 16.01 -2.88
C SER A 328 -10.26 16.34 -4.26
N ASP A 329 -9.74 15.73 -5.33
CA ASP A 329 -10.07 16.06 -6.73
C ASP A 329 -10.63 14.82 -7.46
N LEU A 330 -11.70 14.25 -6.90
CA LEU A 330 -12.40 13.10 -7.48
C LEU A 330 -13.57 13.58 -8.34
N HIS A 331 -13.62 13.15 -9.59
CA HIS A 331 -14.60 13.63 -10.58
C HIS A 331 -15.51 12.53 -11.15
N SER A 332 -15.20 11.27 -10.88
CA SER A 332 -15.93 10.15 -11.47
C SER A 332 -15.92 8.91 -10.57
N ALA A 333 -16.82 7.96 -10.86
CA ALA A 333 -16.80 6.64 -10.23
C ALA A 333 -15.47 5.92 -10.44
N ASP A 334 -14.83 6.07 -11.60
CA ASP A 334 -13.54 5.46 -11.89
C ASP A 334 -12.41 6.03 -11.02
N ASP A 335 -12.46 7.33 -10.68
CA ASP A 335 -11.48 7.94 -9.77
C ASP A 335 -11.62 7.36 -8.37
N VAL A 336 -12.86 7.21 -7.87
CA VAL A 336 -13.12 6.59 -6.56
C VAL A 336 -12.64 5.14 -6.53
N VAL A 337 -13.00 4.34 -7.55
CA VAL A 337 -12.59 2.94 -7.61
C VAL A 337 -11.05 2.83 -7.72
N THR A 338 -10.39 3.71 -8.48
CA THR A 338 -8.92 3.75 -8.57
C THR A 338 -8.28 4.12 -7.24
N LEU A 339 -8.84 5.10 -6.52
CA LEU A 339 -8.38 5.44 -5.18
C LEU A 339 -8.52 4.25 -4.23
N LEU A 340 -9.64 3.52 -4.26
CA LEU A 340 -9.86 2.32 -3.44
C LEU A 340 -8.85 1.20 -3.77
N VAL A 341 -8.39 1.10 -5.03
CA VAL A 341 -7.28 0.19 -5.39
C VAL A 341 -5.97 0.60 -4.68
N HIS A 342 -5.60 1.88 -4.71
CA HIS A 342 -4.39 2.36 -4.03
C HIS A 342 -4.48 2.25 -2.51
N LEU A 343 -5.66 2.45 -1.92
CA LEU A 343 -5.90 2.26 -0.50
C LEU A 343 -5.91 0.78 -0.08
N GLY A 344 -6.08 -0.16 -1.02
CA GLY A 344 -6.07 -1.60 -0.77
C GLY A 344 -7.43 -2.22 -0.50
N TYR A 345 -8.53 -1.48 -0.69
CA TYR A 345 -9.88 -2.05 -0.63
C TYR A 345 -10.25 -2.82 -1.90
N LEU A 346 -9.60 -2.51 -3.01
CA LEU A 346 -9.80 -3.19 -4.28
C LEU A 346 -8.46 -3.64 -4.85
N THR A 347 -8.53 -4.58 -5.77
CA THR A 347 -7.42 -4.97 -6.62
C THR A 347 -7.72 -4.62 -8.07
N PHE A 348 -6.70 -4.63 -8.92
CA PHE A 348 -6.80 -4.20 -10.31
C PHE A 348 -5.91 -5.03 -11.23
N ASP A 349 -6.47 -5.50 -12.34
CA ASP A 349 -5.72 -6.09 -13.43
C ASP A 349 -5.47 -5.05 -14.53
N ASN A 350 -4.21 -4.70 -14.73
CA ASN A 350 -3.82 -3.68 -15.71
C ASN A 350 -4.04 -4.13 -17.17
N LYS A 351 -4.01 -5.43 -17.46
CA LYS A 351 -4.22 -5.96 -18.83
C LYS A 351 -5.69 -5.90 -19.23
N GLU A 352 -6.55 -6.40 -18.34
CA GLU A 352 -8.00 -6.45 -18.59
C GLU A 352 -8.70 -5.14 -18.20
N ARG A 353 -8.01 -4.26 -17.45
CA ARG A 353 -8.55 -3.02 -16.88
C ARG A 353 -9.77 -3.25 -15.99
N GLU A 354 -9.71 -4.29 -15.19
CA GLU A 354 -10.76 -4.71 -14.30
C GLU A 354 -10.36 -4.59 -12.83
N ALA A 355 -11.29 -4.09 -12.01
CA ALA A 355 -11.15 -4.01 -10.55
C ALA A 355 -12.18 -4.91 -9.88
N TRP A 356 -11.84 -5.47 -8.71
CA TRP A 356 -12.74 -6.30 -7.90
C TRP A 356 -12.32 -6.30 -6.44
N ILE A 357 -13.19 -6.79 -5.56
CA ILE A 357 -12.88 -7.01 -4.15
C ILE A 357 -11.97 -8.23 -4.03
N PRO A 358 -10.75 -8.11 -3.44
CA PRO A 358 -9.74 -9.14 -3.53
C PRO A 358 -10.08 -10.43 -2.77
N ASN A 359 -10.69 -10.34 -1.59
CA ASN A 359 -10.84 -11.47 -0.66
C ASN A 359 -11.96 -11.25 0.36
N ASN A 360 -12.19 -12.27 1.20
CA ASN A 360 -13.25 -12.25 2.21
C ASN A 360 -13.02 -11.21 3.32
N GLU A 361 -11.77 -10.94 3.68
CA GLU A 361 -11.44 -9.91 4.68
C GLU A 361 -11.96 -8.54 4.25
N VAL A 362 -11.67 -8.17 3.00
CA VAL A 362 -12.10 -6.87 2.45
C VAL A 362 -13.59 -6.87 2.10
N LEU A 363 -14.13 -8.00 1.61
CA LEU A 363 -15.57 -8.11 1.34
C LEU A 363 -16.40 -7.82 2.60
N GLN A 364 -15.97 -8.31 3.75
CA GLN A 364 -16.66 -8.04 5.01
C GLN A 364 -16.71 -6.55 5.33
N GLU A 365 -15.66 -5.79 4.99
CA GLU A 365 -15.65 -4.33 5.18
C GLU A 365 -16.63 -3.61 4.26
N PHE A 366 -16.74 -4.05 3.00
CA PHE A 366 -17.76 -3.51 2.12
C PHE A 366 -19.17 -3.76 2.67
N ILE A 367 -19.45 -4.98 3.15
CA ILE A 367 -20.74 -5.33 3.75
C ILE A 367 -21.01 -4.44 4.97
N ASN A 368 -20.07 -4.34 5.91
CA ASN A 368 -20.21 -3.49 7.10
C ASN A 368 -20.45 -2.01 6.73
N SER A 369 -19.75 -1.50 5.71
CA SER A 369 -19.87 -0.10 5.28
C SER A 369 -21.22 0.22 4.67
N ILE A 370 -21.87 -0.74 3.99
CA ILE A 370 -23.19 -0.55 3.38
C ILE A 370 -24.35 -0.77 4.38
N GLU A 371 -24.16 -1.54 5.45
CA GLU A 371 -25.16 -1.74 6.51
C GLU A 371 -25.61 -0.41 7.12
N ASP A 372 -24.68 0.49 7.36
CA ASP A 372 -24.91 1.80 7.96
C ASP A 372 -25.26 2.90 6.95
N GLY A 373 -25.11 2.65 5.64
CA GLY A 373 -25.10 3.67 4.57
C GLY A 373 -26.39 3.84 3.77
N GLY A 374 -27.55 3.33 4.23
CA GLY A 374 -28.82 3.50 3.50
C GLY A 374 -28.93 2.64 2.22
N TRP A 375 -28.21 1.52 2.17
CA TRP A 375 -28.23 0.54 1.08
C TRP A 375 -29.19 -0.64 1.40
N GLU A 376 -30.35 -0.33 2.03
CA GLU A 376 -31.28 -1.32 2.56
C GLU A 376 -31.70 -2.40 1.53
N ASN A 377 -31.91 -2.02 0.27
CA ASN A 377 -32.29 -2.97 -0.77
C ASN A 377 -31.17 -4.01 -1.04
N ILE A 378 -29.91 -3.58 -1.03
CA ILE A 378 -28.76 -4.46 -1.27
C ILE A 378 -28.52 -5.35 -0.05
N MET A 379 -28.64 -4.79 1.15
CA MET A 379 -28.54 -5.57 2.39
C MET A 379 -29.63 -6.63 2.50
N ASN A 380 -30.87 -6.31 2.11
CA ASN A 380 -31.95 -7.28 2.07
C ASN A 380 -31.67 -8.39 1.04
N ALA A 381 -31.12 -8.05 -0.14
CA ALA A 381 -30.75 -9.03 -1.14
C ALA A 381 -29.61 -9.97 -0.64
N ILE A 382 -28.61 -9.45 0.07
CA ILE A 382 -27.54 -10.26 0.67
C ILE A 382 -28.11 -11.23 1.71
N LYS A 383 -28.94 -10.75 2.66
CA LYS A 383 -29.59 -11.58 3.68
C LYS A 383 -30.47 -12.67 3.08
N GLN A 384 -31.28 -12.34 2.08
CA GLN A 384 -32.08 -13.32 1.36
C GLN A 384 -31.22 -14.38 0.66
N SER A 385 -30.09 -13.99 0.09
CA SER A 385 -29.16 -14.93 -0.55
C SER A 385 -28.49 -15.88 0.46
N GLU A 386 -28.13 -15.39 1.64
CA GLU A 386 -27.59 -16.23 2.73
C GLU A 386 -28.64 -17.23 3.24
N GLU A 387 -29.89 -16.79 3.42
CA GLU A 387 -30.99 -17.68 3.80
C GLU A 387 -31.28 -18.73 2.72
N LEU A 388 -31.26 -18.33 1.44
CA LEU A 388 -31.47 -19.24 0.32
C LEU A 388 -30.36 -20.32 0.27
N LEU A 389 -29.10 -19.92 0.46
CA LEU A 389 -27.99 -20.86 0.54
C LEU A 389 -28.18 -21.85 1.71
N LYS A 390 -28.46 -21.31 2.90
CA LYS A 390 -28.70 -22.15 4.08
C LYS A 390 -29.84 -23.15 3.85
N ALA A 391 -30.98 -22.69 3.34
CA ALA A 391 -32.12 -23.55 3.03
C ALA A 391 -31.73 -24.63 1.98
N THR A 392 -30.91 -24.28 0.99
CA THR A 392 -30.42 -25.20 -0.05
C THR A 392 -29.52 -26.28 0.56
N LEU A 393 -28.58 -25.90 1.40
CA LEU A 393 -27.66 -26.84 2.07
C LEU A 393 -28.40 -27.76 3.07
N GLU A 394 -29.47 -27.27 3.70
CA GLU A 394 -30.34 -28.05 4.58
C GLU A 394 -31.37 -28.90 3.81
N CYS A 395 -31.33 -28.85 2.46
CA CYS A 395 -32.32 -29.53 1.57
C CYS A 395 -33.78 -29.15 1.90
N ASN A 396 -34.03 -27.92 2.33
CA ASN A 396 -35.35 -27.41 2.67
C ASN A 396 -36.06 -26.82 1.43
N GLU A 397 -36.62 -27.70 0.59
CA GLU A 397 -37.23 -27.32 -0.70
C GLU A 397 -38.33 -26.25 -0.55
N ASN A 398 -39.16 -26.33 0.50
CA ASN A 398 -40.22 -25.36 0.73
C ASN A 398 -39.65 -23.96 1.01
N ARG A 399 -38.63 -23.86 1.86
CA ARG A 399 -38.03 -22.57 2.16
C ARG A 399 -37.28 -21.98 0.97
N VAL A 400 -36.62 -22.81 0.15
CA VAL A 400 -36.02 -22.38 -1.13
C VAL A 400 -37.06 -21.79 -2.06
N ALA A 401 -38.23 -22.46 -2.23
CA ALA A 401 -39.30 -21.97 -3.08
C ALA A 401 -39.87 -20.63 -2.58
N GLU A 402 -40.12 -20.49 -1.26
CA GLU A 402 -40.60 -19.24 -0.64
C GLU A 402 -39.63 -18.08 -0.87
N LEU A 403 -38.31 -18.30 -0.66
CA LEU A 403 -37.31 -17.26 -0.82
C LEU A 403 -37.16 -16.81 -2.27
N ILE A 404 -37.24 -17.74 -3.23
CA ILE A 404 -37.25 -17.42 -4.67
C ILE A 404 -38.51 -16.60 -5.03
N GLU A 405 -39.65 -16.98 -4.49
CA GLU A 405 -40.89 -16.25 -4.75
C GLU A 405 -40.87 -14.85 -4.14
N GLN A 406 -40.36 -14.68 -2.91
CA GLN A 406 -40.12 -13.36 -2.30
C GLN A 406 -39.18 -12.49 -3.14
N ALA A 407 -38.07 -13.03 -3.58
CA ALA A 407 -37.11 -12.32 -4.44
C ALA A 407 -37.76 -11.88 -5.76
N HIS A 408 -38.66 -12.70 -6.32
CA HIS A 408 -39.45 -12.33 -7.50
C HIS A 408 -40.46 -11.22 -7.21
N GLN A 409 -41.15 -11.23 -6.07
CA GLN A 409 -42.13 -10.23 -5.69
C GLN A 409 -41.47 -8.87 -5.40
N ASP A 410 -40.36 -8.85 -4.70
CA ASP A 410 -39.63 -7.63 -4.36
C ASP A 410 -39.06 -6.92 -5.61
N ASN A 411 -38.76 -7.66 -6.67
CA ASN A 411 -38.23 -7.13 -7.94
C ASN A 411 -39.33 -6.89 -9.02
N THR A 412 -40.57 -7.34 -8.82
CA THR A 412 -41.68 -7.15 -9.75
C THR A 412 -42.51 -5.92 -9.44
N SER A 413 -41.95 -4.75 -9.31
CA SER A 413 -42.70 -3.56 -9.72
C SER A 413 -42.80 -3.57 -11.25
N ILE A 414 -44.01 -3.63 -11.76
CA ILE A 414 -44.45 -3.91 -13.16
C ILE A 414 -43.69 -3.13 -14.28
N LEU A 415 -42.78 -2.21 -13.96
CA LEU A 415 -42.05 -1.34 -14.89
C LEU A 415 -40.54 -1.64 -15.01
N LYS A 416 -39.99 -2.63 -14.30
CA LYS A 416 -38.58 -2.98 -14.34
C LYS A 416 -38.28 -4.40 -14.85
N TYR A 417 -39.12 -4.97 -15.67
CA TYR A 417 -38.97 -6.33 -16.22
C TYR A 417 -37.78 -6.50 -17.20
N ASN A 418 -37.02 -5.46 -17.47
CA ASN A 418 -35.94 -5.47 -18.47
C ASN A 418 -34.54 -5.44 -17.87
N ASP A 419 -34.37 -5.66 -16.56
CA ASP A 419 -33.01 -5.65 -15.98
C ASP A 419 -32.62 -7.07 -15.52
N GLU A 420 -31.90 -7.78 -16.42
CA GLU A 420 -31.26 -9.08 -16.14
C GLU A 420 -30.30 -9.03 -14.94
N ASN A 421 -29.83 -7.84 -14.58
CA ASN A 421 -28.86 -7.64 -13.51
C ASN A 421 -29.45 -7.93 -12.12
N SER A 422 -30.71 -7.61 -11.88
CA SER A 422 -31.34 -7.84 -10.57
C SER A 422 -31.51 -9.34 -10.25
N LEU A 423 -31.84 -10.17 -11.24
CA LEU A 423 -31.94 -11.63 -11.08
C LEU A 423 -30.57 -12.30 -10.96
N SER A 424 -29.59 -11.79 -11.70
CA SER A 424 -28.20 -12.23 -11.68
C SER A 424 -27.55 -12.00 -10.33
N LEU A 425 -27.83 -10.87 -9.67
CA LEU A 425 -27.28 -10.53 -8.36
C LEU A 425 -27.65 -11.58 -7.29
N HIS A 426 -28.93 -11.96 -7.20
CA HIS A 426 -29.42 -12.94 -6.22
C HIS A 426 -28.80 -14.32 -6.43
N SER A 427 -28.70 -14.76 -7.67
CA SER A 427 -28.13 -16.08 -8.01
C SER A 427 -26.62 -16.15 -7.75
N ARG A 428 -25.90 -15.05 -7.97
CA ARG A 428 -24.42 -15.02 -7.87
C ARG A 428 -23.91 -14.83 -6.45
N VAL A 429 -24.62 -14.04 -5.61
CA VAL A 429 -24.30 -13.94 -4.17
C VAL A 429 -24.49 -15.30 -3.50
N ALA A 430 -25.58 -16.01 -3.82
CA ALA A 430 -25.81 -17.37 -3.34
C ALA A 430 -24.74 -18.37 -3.83
N LEU A 431 -24.29 -18.27 -5.09
CA LEU A 431 -23.23 -19.15 -5.63
C LEU A 431 -21.84 -18.86 -5.07
N ARG A 432 -21.52 -17.61 -4.71
CA ARG A 432 -20.25 -17.27 -4.06
C ARG A 432 -20.17 -17.87 -2.66
N SER A 433 -21.27 -17.86 -1.92
CA SER A 433 -21.39 -18.55 -0.63
C SER A 433 -21.31 -20.09 -0.79
N SER A 434 -21.76 -20.65 -1.93
CA SER A 434 -21.74 -22.10 -2.19
C SER A 434 -20.39 -22.61 -2.70
N SER A 435 -19.55 -21.80 -3.31
CA SER A 435 -18.15 -22.20 -3.64
C SER A 435 -17.31 -22.50 -2.39
N ASP A 436 -17.82 -22.10 -1.23
CA ASP A 436 -17.25 -22.36 0.09
C ASP A 436 -17.54 -23.77 0.64
N CYS A 437 -18.40 -24.55 -0.02
CA CYS A 437 -18.90 -25.84 0.46
C CYS A 437 -18.42 -27.05 -0.35
N ASN A 438 -17.36 -26.98 -1.14
CA ASN A 438 -16.75 -28.18 -1.71
C ASN A 438 -15.78 -28.83 -0.69
N PRO A 439 -15.92 -30.15 -0.41
CA PRO A 439 -15.13 -30.87 0.58
C PRO A 439 -13.67 -31.01 0.22
#